data_401835f9c1d209e31d6c4ae31ef08683
#
_entry.id   401835f9c1d209e31d6c4ae31ef08683
#
_cell.length_a   1.000
_cell.length_b   1.000
_cell.length_c   1.000
_cell.angle_alpha   90.00
_cell.angle_beta   90.00
_cell.angle_gamma   90.00
#
_symmetry.space_group_name_H-M   'P 1'
#
loop_
_entity.id
_entity.type
_entity.pdbx_description
1 polymer ?
#
loop_
_entity_poly.entity_id
_entity_poly.type
_entity_poly.pdbx_seq_one_letter_code
_entity_poly.pdbx_strand_id
1 'polypeptide(L)'
;MNRKELMQKLCQICEKTRADWVKTSTGFGYTRQADGNMATLGATEHDVMLMVEACKKGTQIKAAGGVKNLTTLLRMRKLGATRIGTSSTQGILDECRKLLSLPQISVVDESKTESY
;
A
#
# COMPACT_ATOMS: atom_id res chain seq x y z
N MET A 1 19.05 11.63 -13.52
CA MET A 1 18.27 11.62 -12.27
C MET A 1 18.04 10.18 -11.85
N ASN A 2 18.42 9.82 -10.63
CA ASN A 2 18.17 8.48 -10.14
C ASN A 2 16.71 8.30 -9.64
N ARG A 3 16.32 7.07 -9.34
CA ARG A 3 14.95 6.74 -8.90
C ARG A 3 14.53 7.51 -7.64
N LYS A 4 15.43 7.63 -6.65
CA LYS A 4 15.18 8.37 -5.41
C LYS A 4 14.86 9.84 -5.68
N GLU A 5 15.68 10.51 -6.46
CA GLU A 5 15.49 11.92 -6.83
C GLU A 5 14.20 12.13 -7.60
N LEU A 6 13.87 11.22 -8.53
CA LEU A 6 12.62 11.27 -9.27
C LEU A 6 11.40 11.15 -8.34
N MET A 7 11.41 10.20 -7.43
CA MET A 7 10.34 10.03 -6.44
C MET A 7 10.15 11.27 -5.58
N GLN A 8 11.25 11.83 -5.08
CA GLN A 8 11.22 13.05 -4.26
C GLN A 8 10.62 14.23 -5.02
N LYS A 9 11.01 14.44 -6.27
CA LYS A 9 10.47 15.50 -7.12
C LYS A 9 8.98 15.31 -7.41
N LEU A 10 8.55 14.09 -7.72
CA LEU A 10 7.13 13.79 -7.94
C LEU A 10 6.30 14.05 -6.68
N CYS A 11 6.78 13.66 -5.50
CA CYS A 11 6.13 13.95 -4.24
C CYS A 11 6.02 15.47 -3.99
N GLN A 12 7.07 16.22 -4.26
CA GLN A 12 7.06 17.68 -4.12
C GLN A 12 6.06 18.34 -5.07
N ILE A 13 5.92 17.85 -6.30
CA ILE A 13 4.91 18.31 -7.24
C ILE A 13 3.51 18.03 -6.70
N CYS A 14 3.27 16.84 -6.18
CA CYS A 14 1.99 16.48 -5.57
C CYS A 14 1.64 17.39 -4.39
N GLU A 15 2.60 17.72 -3.55
CA GLU A 15 2.39 18.67 -2.45
C GLU A 15 2.06 20.10 -2.95
N LYS A 16 2.79 20.57 -3.97
CA LYS A 16 2.53 21.90 -4.58
C LYS A 16 1.15 21.99 -5.19
N THR A 17 0.66 20.91 -5.77
CA THR A 17 -0.68 20.83 -6.36
C THR A 17 -1.77 20.48 -5.34
N ARG A 18 -1.41 20.36 -4.06
CA ARG A 18 -2.32 20.04 -2.95
C ARG A 18 -3.03 18.70 -3.11
N ALA A 19 -2.34 17.69 -3.64
CA ALA A 19 -2.84 16.33 -3.63
C ALA A 19 -2.99 15.82 -2.17
N ASP A 20 -4.08 15.14 -1.88
CA ASP A 20 -4.33 14.60 -0.54
C ASP A 20 -3.44 13.39 -0.25
N TRP A 21 -3.24 12.53 -1.24
CA TRP A 21 -2.37 11.35 -1.16
C TRP A 21 -1.45 11.21 -2.36
N VAL A 22 -0.26 10.69 -2.09
CA VAL A 22 0.59 10.06 -3.09
C VAL A 22 0.57 8.55 -2.89
N LYS A 23 0.56 7.80 -3.98
CA LYS A 23 0.44 6.33 -3.96
C LYS A 23 1.72 5.69 -4.50
N THR A 24 2.20 4.63 -3.83
CA THR A 24 3.46 3.96 -4.18
C THR A 24 3.43 3.28 -5.55
N SER A 25 2.34 2.61 -5.90
CA SER A 25 2.23 1.78 -7.10
C SER A 25 0.78 1.54 -7.48
N THR A 26 0.55 1.30 -8.77
CA THR A 26 -0.74 0.80 -9.26
C THR A 26 -0.88 -0.72 -9.10
N GLY A 27 0.23 -1.43 -8.87
CA GLY A 27 0.30 -2.89 -8.86
C GLY A 27 0.35 -3.52 -10.26
N PHE A 28 0.29 -2.73 -11.33
CA PHE A 28 0.26 -3.22 -12.72
C PHE A 28 1.51 -2.86 -13.53
N GLY A 29 2.41 -2.04 -12.98
CA GLY A 29 3.66 -1.70 -13.64
C GLY A 29 4.68 -2.84 -13.54
N TYR A 30 5.38 -3.12 -14.65
CA TYR A 30 6.46 -4.09 -14.69
C TYR A 30 7.81 -3.42 -14.56
N THR A 31 8.69 -4.01 -13.78
CA THR A 31 10.07 -3.55 -13.61
C THR A 31 11.01 -4.71 -13.88
N ARG A 32 12.10 -4.43 -14.59
CA ARG A 32 13.15 -5.43 -14.82
C ARG A 32 13.90 -5.71 -13.54
N GLN A 33 13.98 -6.99 -13.17
CA GLN A 33 14.70 -7.46 -12.00
C GLN A 33 16.19 -7.68 -12.32
N ALA A 34 17.00 -7.86 -11.29
CA ALA A 34 18.43 -8.13 -11.44
C ALA A 34 18.73 -9.41 -12.23
N ASP A 35 17.83 -10.40 -12.20
CA ASP A 35 17.91 -11.64 -12.97
C ASP A 35 17.45 -11.50 -14.45
N GLY A 36 17.06 -10.29 -14.86
CA GLY A 36 16.58 -9.99 -16.20
C GLY A 36 15.09 -10.23 -16.42
N ASN A 37 14.38 -10.85 -15.48
CA ASN A 37 12.94 -11.09 -15.56
C ASN A 37 12.15 -9.82 -15.27
N MET A 38 10.94 -9.75 -15.82
CA MET A 38 9.98 -8.67 -15.54
C MET A 38 9.07 -9.08 -14.38
N ALA A 39 8.91 -8.20 -13.39
CA ALA A 39 7.99 -8.44 -12.28
C ALA A 39 7.26 -7.15 -11.90
N THR A 40 6.07 -7.28 -11.34
CA THR A 40 5.35 -6.17 -10.72
C THR A 40 5.98 -5.86 -9.38
N LEU A 41 6.38 -4.61 -9.19
CA LEU A 41 6.85 -4.12 -7.88
C LEU A 41 5.70 -3.41 -7.16
N GLY A 42 5.38 -3.92 -5.99
CA GLY A 42 4.45 -3.25 -5.08
C GLY A 42 5.14 -2.23 -4.17
N ALA A 43 4.43 -1.86 -3.11
CA ALA A 43 4.97 -1.01 -2.06
C ALA A 43 6.16 -1.68 -1.38
N THR A 44 7.28 -0.96 -1.31
CA THR A 44 8.42 -1.36 -0.48
C THR A 44 8.52 -0.43 0.73
N GLU A 45 9.09 -0.93 1.82
CA GLU A 45 9.34 -0.11 3.00
C GLU A 45 10.22 1.10 2.66
N HIS A 46 11.23 0.88 1.83
CA HIS A 46 12.13 1.93 1.37
C HIS A 46 11.40 3.03 0.59
N ASP A 47 10.53 2.67 -0.33
CA ASP A 47 9.75 3.64 -1.10
C ASP A 47 8.81 4.46 -0.21
N VAL A 48 8.12 3.80 0.73
CA VAL A 48 7.25 4.50 1.69
C VAL A 48 8.06 5.48 2.54
N MET A 49 9.23 5.10 3.03
CA MET A 49 10.10 5.99 3.78
C MET A 49 10.52 7.22 2.97
N LEU A 50 10.93 7.04 1.72
CA LEU A 50 11.30 8.14 0.82
C LEU A 50 10.13 9.09 0.57
N MET A 51 8.92 8.56 0.38
CA MET A 51 7.73 9.36 0.14
C MET A 51 7.31 10.14 1.40
N VAL A 52 7.34 9.50 2.57
CA VAL A 52 7.07 10.18 3.85
C VAL A 52 8.07 11.30 4.09
N GLU A 53 9.36 11.06 3.82
CA GLU A 53 10.40 12.06 3.95
C GLU A 53 10.20 13.24 2.99
N ALA A 54 9.75 12.98 1.77
CA ALA A 54 9.51 14.00 0.75
C ALA A 54 8.22 14.81 0.97
N CYS A 55 7.19 14.20 1.56
CA CYS A 55 5.87 14.81 1.78
C CYS A 55 5.75 15.39 3.19
N LYS A 56 6.35 16.56 3.42
CA LYS A 56 6.40 17.18 4.77
C LYS A 56 5.27 18.18 5.05
N LYS A 57 4.43 18.51 4.06
CA LYS A 57 3.46 19.61 4.13
C LYS A 57 1.99 19.15 4.15
N GLY A 58 1.72 17.92 4.57
CA GLY A 58 0.36 17.43 4.75
C GLY A 58 -0.13 16.43 3.69
N THR A 59 0.56 16.25 2.57
CA THR A 59 0.24 15.17 1.63
C THR A 59 0.52 13.83 2.28
N GLN A 60 -0.48 12.96 2.31
CA GLN A 60 -0.41 11.65 2.94
C GLN A 60 0.09 10.57 1.98
N ILE A 61 0.47 9.42 2.49
CA ILE A 61 1.02 8.32 1.71
C ILE A 61 0.04 7.15 1.68
N LYS A 62 -0.28 6.66 0.48
CA LYS A 62 -0.99 5.41 0.27
C LYS A 62 0.00 4.33 -0.19
N ALA A 63 0.18 3.30 0.62
CA ALA A 63 0.96 2.13 0.27
C ALA A 63 0.06 1.11 -0.44
N ALA A 64 0.45 0.68 -1.64
CA ALA A 64 -0.32 -0.26 -2.45
C ALA A 64 0.59 -1.17 -3.27
N GLY A 65 0.11 -2.38 -3.51
CA GLY A 65 0.84 -3.44 -4.20
C GLY A 65 1.62 -4.34 -3.23
N GLY A 66 1.34 -5.63 -3.25
CA GLY A 66 2.06 -6.62 -2.44
C GLY A 66 1.74 -6.63 -0.94
N VAL A 67 0.80 -5.83 -0.47
CA VAL A 67 0.34 -5.86 0.92
C VAL A 67 -0.69 -6.99 1.07
N LYS A 68 -0.27 -8.15 1.58
CA LYS A 68 -1.06 -9.39 1.59
C LYS A 68 -1.46 -9.88 2.99
N ASN A 69 -0.88 -9.32 4.04
CA ASN A 69 -1.13 -9.75 5.42
C ASN A 69 -1.08 -8.58 6.39
N LEU A 70 -1.56 -8.82 7.61
CA LEU A 70 -1.62 -7.81 8.66
C LEU A 70 -0.24 -7.28 9.06
N THR A 71 0.75 -8.15 9.14
CA THR A 71 2.13 -7.76 9.52
C THR A 71 2.70 -6.72 8.56
N THR A 72 2.57 -6.94 7.25
CA THR A 72 3.02 -5.99 6.23
C THR A 72 2.23 -4.67 6.31
N LEU A 73 0.91 -4.74 6.48
CA LEU A 73 0.07 -3.56 6.64
C LEU A 73 0.52 -2.70 7.82
N LEU A 74 0.73 -3.33 8.98
CA LEU A 74 1.16 -2.62 10.19
C LEU A 74 2.56 -2.01 10.04
N ARG A 75 3.45 -2.67 9.31
CA ARG A 75 4.77 -2.11 8.96
C ARG A 75 4.65 -0.85 8.13
N MET A 76 3.84 -0.88 7.07
CA MET A 76 3.62 0.29 6.21
C MET A 76 3.00 1.46 6.99
N ARG A 77 2.05 1.16 7.88
CA ARG A 77 1.45 2.16 8.76
C ARG A 77 2.48 2.77 9.71
N LYS A 78 3.32 1.95 10.32
CA LYS A 78 4.38 2.41 11.23
C LYS A 78 5.39 3.33 10.52
N LEU A 79 5.67 3.09 9.25
CA LEU A 79 6.55 3.93 8.43
C LEU A 79 5.92 5.28 8.05
N GLY A 80 4.61 5.43 8.16
CA GLY A 80 3.89 6.67 7.89
C GLY A 80 2.82 6.61 6.81
N ALA A 81 2.55 5.45 6.22
CA ALA A 81 1.40 5.29 5.34
C ALA A 81 0.09 5.41 6.13
N THR A 82 -0.84 6.20 5.64
CA THR A 82 -2.14 6.43 6.30
C THR A 82 -3.29 5.74 5.56
N ARG A 83 -3.02 5.19 4.39
CA ARG A 83 -3.97 4.41 3.59
C ARG A 83 -3.25 3.23 2.94
N ILE A 84 -3.93 2.10 2.91
CA ILE A 84 -3.41 0.86 2.31
C ILE A 84 -4.33 0.43 1.17
N GLY A 85 -3.73 0.15 0.01
CA GLY A 85 -4.40 -0.47 -1.12
C GLY A 85 -4.02 -1.95 -1.20
N THR A 86 -5.01 -2.84 -1.12
CA THR A 86 -4.78 -4.29 -1.14
C THR A 86 -5.98 -5.02 -1.73
N SER A 87 -5.74 -6.17 -2.35
CA SER A 87 -6.76 -7.14 -2.74
C SER A 87 -7.03 -8.19 -1.64
N SER A 88 -6.29 -8.15 -0.54
CA SER A 88 -6.38 -9.11 0.58
C SER A 88 -7.14 -8.54 1.79
N THR A 89 -8.03 -7.58 1.57
CA THR A 89 -8.74 -6.84 2.65
C THR A 89 -9.43 -7.76 3.63
N GLN A 90 -10.21 -8.73 3.15
CA GLN A 90 -10.93 -9.66 4.01
C GLN A 90 -9.98 -10.48 4.89
N GLY A 91 -8.94 -11.08 4.30
CA GLY A 91 -7.97 -11.86 5.05
C GLY A 91 -7.22 -11.05 6.11
N ILE A 92 -6.83 -9.82 5.77
CA ILE A 92 -6.15 -8.92 6.71
C ILE A 92 -7.07 -8.53 7.87
N LEU A 93 -8.32 -8.19 7.57
CA LEU A 93 -9.30 -7.84 8.61
C LEU A 93 -9.64 -9.03 9.49
N ASP A 94 -9.79 -10.23 8.93
CA ASP A 94 -10.04 -11.46 9.70
C ASP A 94 -8.86 -11.81 10.61
N GLU A 95 -7.63 -11.66 10.14
CA GLU A 95 -6.43 -11.84 10.96
C GLU A 95 -6.40 -10.86 12.15
N CYS A 96 -6.71 -9.59 11.90
CA CYS A 96 -6.78 -8.57 12.94
C CYS A 96 -7.91 -8.87 13.94
N ARG A 97 -9.10 -9.23 13.46
CA ARG A 97 -10.25 -9.57 14.30
C ARG A 97 -9.99 -10.80 15.16
N LYS A 98 -9.31 -11.80 14.61
CA LYS A 98 -8.89 -12.98 15.36
C LYS A 98 -7.97 -12.64 16.52
N LEU A 99 -6.98 -11.77 16.30
CA LEU A 99 -6.07 -11.29 17.36
C LEU A 99 -6.80 -10.51 18.45
N LEU A 100 -7.89 -9.82 18.09
CA LEU A 100 -8.72 -9.05 19.01
C LEU A 100 -9.89 -9.87 19.61
N SER A 101 -9.95 -11.17 19.33
CA SER A 101 -11.05 -12.05 19.74
C SER A 101 -12.44 -11.57 19.28
N LEU A 102 -12.48 -10.99 18.07
CA LEU A 102 -13.70 -10.52 17.42
C LEU A 102 -14.19 -11.54 16.38
N PRO A 103 -15.52 -11.55 16.04
CA PRO A 103 -16.03 -12.40 14.97
C PRO A 103 -15.35 -12.11 13.63
N GLN A 104 -15.06 -13.17 12.87
CA GLN A 104 -14.44 -13.06 11.55
C GLN A 104 -15.47 -12.73 10.48
N ILE A 105 -15.04 -11.96 9.46
CA ILE A 105 -15.91 -11.56 8.33
C ILE A 105 -16.17 -12.75 7.41
N SER A 106 -15.22 -13.68 7.27
CA SER A 106 -15.31 -14.87 6.42
C SER A 106 -16.36 -15.90 6.89
N VAL A 107 -16.92 -15.76 8.08
CA VAL A 107 -17.99 -16.62 8.64
C VAL A 107 -19.39 -16.11 8.25
N VAL A 108 -19.50 -15.15 7.35
CA VAL A 108 -20.79 -14.67 6.85
C VAL A 108 -21.34 -15.66 5.83
N ASP A 109 -22.35 -16.36 6.29
CA ASP A 109 -23.44 -17.06 5.60
C ASP A 109 -23.31 -17.17 4.07
N GLU A 110 -22.89 -18.33 3.58
CA GLU A 110 -22.88 -18.69 2.15
C GLU A 110 -24.30 -18.71 1.52
N SER A 111 -25.35 -18.50 2.31
CA SER A 111 -26.75 -18.48 1.84
C SER A 111 -27.15 -17.16 1.16
N LYS A 112 -26.25 -16.17 1.07
CA LYS A 112 -26.51 -14.85 0.45
C LYS A 112 -25.59 -14.50 -0.72
N THR A 113 -24.94 -15.45 -1.32
CA THR A 113 -24.34 -15.25 -2.65
C THR A 113 -25.43 -15.38 -3.70
N GLU A 114 -26.27 -14.35 -3.83
CA GLU A 114 -26.97 -14.13 -5.07
C GLU A 114 -25.94 -13.65 -6.10
N SER A 115 -25.79 -14.47 -7.11
CA SER A 115 -25.02 -14.21 -8.33
C SER A 115 -25.45 -12.90 -8.97
N TYR A 116 -24.49 -12.01 -9.19
CA TYR A 116 -24.55 -10.97 -10.21
C TYR A 116 -23.78 -11.43 -11.44
#